data_996a0afa7ec1f8994d7d290e46088598
#
_entry.id   996a0afa7ec1f8994d7d290e46088598
#
_cell.length_a   1.000
_cell.length_b   1.000
_cell.length_c   1.000
_cell.angle_alpha   90.00
_cell.angle_beta   90.00
_cell.angle_gamma   90.00
#
_symmetry.space_group_name_H-M   'P 1'
#
loop_
_entity.id
_entity.type
_entity.pdbx_description
1 polymer ?
#
loop_
_entity_poly.entity_id
_entity_poly.type
_entity_poly.pdbx_seq_one_letter_code
_entity_poly.pdbx_strand_id
1 'polypeptide(L)'
;MNKELFKTFKTLSISCRFKGYRHPGAVIYPGGIKYYPRFPNEKEQEITNPSKLFRVERIKPVKGTPWFYTKILRHLKIDEDARVNIVKNTPDTNAKLWKIKHLIKITPITFPYGEPTAEDINHTILKENGTCLVTKTLQPHPEQVKALEAFESDPKKMDSTTIKKDSRRKWDVPFGGGF
;
A
#
# COMPACT_ATOMS: atom_id res chain seq x y z
N MET A 1 -30.27 41.77 49.44
CA MET A 1 -29.28 41.59 48.37
C MET A 1 -29.22 40.07 48.05
N ASN A 2 -29.63 39.69 46.84
CA ASN A 2 -29.92 38.31 46.48
C ASN A 2 -28.63 37.47 46.33
N LYS A 3 -28.49 36.45 47.16
CA LYS A 3 -27.41 35.47 47.07
C LYS A 3 -27.36 34.70 45.74
N GLU A 4 -28.42 34.72 44.99
CA GLU A 4 -28.52 34.08 43.65
C GLU A 4 -27.75 34.83 42.55
N LEU A 5 -27.66 36.17 42.65
CA LEU A 5 -26.88 36.99 41.69
C LEU A 5 -25.37 36.73 41.77
N PHE A 6 -24.87 36.37 42.96
CA PHE A 6 -23.45 36.03 43.13
C PHE A 6 -23.07 34.68 42.59
N LYS A 7 -24.03 33.71 42.50
CA LYS A 7 -23.78 32.40 41.92
C LYS A 7 -23.66 32.47 40.38
N THR A 8 -24.46 33.30 39.73
CA THR A 8 -24.40 33.49 38.27
C THR A 8 -23.12 34.23 37.85
N PHE A 9 -22.60 35.14 38.62
CA PHE A 9 -21.33 35.81 38.32
C PHE A 9 -20.11 34.88 38.44
N LYS A 10 -20.15 33.90 39.35
CA LYS A 10 -19.06 32.94 39.51
C LYS A 10 -18.96 31.93 38.34
N THR A 11 -20.07 31.59 37.71
CA THR A 11 -20.08 30.69 36.52
C THR A 11 -19.65 31.43 35.27
N LEU A 12 -19.93 32.71 35.11
CA LEU A 12 -19.50 33.53 33.97
C LEU A 12 -18.00 33.83 33.96
N SER A 13 -17.35 33.93 35.13
CA SER A 13 -15.91 34.22 35.23
C SER A 13 -15.04 32.98 34.89
N ILE A 14 -15.61 31.79 34.90
CA ILE A 14 -14.88 30.54 34.57
C ILE A 14 -14.82 30.29 33.05
N SER A 15 -15.77 30.84 32.29
CA SER A 15 -15.85 30.65 30.85
C SER A 15 -14.87 31.52 30.05
N CYS A 16 -14.26 32.53 30.64
CA CYS A 16 -13.37 33.45 29.93
C CYS A 16 -11.87 33.18 30.08
N ARG A 17 -11.46 32.08 30.64
CA ARG A 17 -10.04 31.73 30.66
C ARG A 17 -9.66 30.96 29.39
N PHE A 18 -8.89 31.59 28.54
CA PHE A 18 -8.18 31.06 27.36
C PHE A 18 -7.15 29.96 27.68
N LYS A 19 -7.46 29.02 28.53
CA LYS A 19 -6.74 27.75 28.53
C LYS A 19 -7.44 26.90 27.51
N GLY A 20 -6.69 26.51 26.47
CA GLY A 20 -7.19 25.75 25.34
C GLY A 20 -8.18 24.65 25.77
N TYR A 21 -9.31 24.60 25.07
CA TYR A 21 -10.37 23.65 25.33
C TYR A 21 -9.80 22.23 25.47
N ARG A 22 -10.04 21.60 26.59
CA ARG A 22 -9.72 20.19 26.83
C ARG A 22 -10.95 19.37 26.53
N HIS A 23 -10.90 18.62 25.47
CA HIS A 23 -11.99 17.72 25.11
C HIS A 23 -12.11 16.62 26.17
N PRO A 24 -13.30 16.40 26.79
CA PRO A 24 -13.47 15.46 27.91
C PRO A 24 -13.17 13.99 27.51
N GLY A 25 -13.34 13.64 26.25
CA GLY A 25 -13.05 12.30 25.74
C GLY A 25 -11.72 12.18 24.98
N ALA A 26 -10.75 13.06 25.23
CA ALA A 26 -9.46 12.98 24.55
C ALA A 26 -8.67 11.77 25.01
N VAL A 27 -8.27 10.91 24.05
CA VAL A 27 -7.41 9.77 24.27
C VAL A 27 -5.97 10.10 23.82
N ILE A 28 -4.99 9.77 24.67
CA ILE A 28 -3.57 10.00 24.38
C ILE A 28 -2.93 8.65 24.06
N TYR A 29 -2.43 8.52 22.83
CA TYR A 29 -1.71 7.34 22.38
C TYR A 29 -0.19 7.46 22.62
N PRO A 30 0.55 6.34 22.66
CA PRO A 30 2.00 6.36 22.67
C PRO A 30 2.56 7.21 21.52
N GLY A 31 3.61 8.01 21.80
CA GLY A 31 4.16 8.98 20.86
C GLY A 31 3.51 10.38 20.90
N GLY A 32 2.63 10.64 21.89
CA GLY A 32 2.03 11.96 22.13
C GLY A 32 0.89 12.32 21.17
N ILE A 33 0.36 11.34 20.44
CA ILE A 33 -0.80 11.52 19.58
C ILE A 33 -2.04 11.65 20.45
N LYS A 34 -2.82 12.72 20.21
CA LYS A 34 -4.09 12.97 20.91
C LYS A 34 -5.23 12.79 19.92
N TYR A 35 -6.13 11.88 20.23
CA TYR A 35 -7.38 11.70 19.49
C TYR A 35 -8.51 12.46 20.19
N TYR A 36 -9.30 13.18 19.42
CA TYR A 36 -10.48 13.91 19.90
C TYR A 36 -11.71 13.35 19.17
N PRO A 37 -12.55 12.55 19.83
CA PRO A 37 -13.78 12.06 19.21
C PRO A 37 -14.70 13.23 18.86
N ARG A 38 -15.37 13.17 17.71
CA ARG A 38 -16.27 14.23 17.24
C ARG A 38 -17.62 14.18 17.94
N PHE A 39 -18.03 13.00 18.31
CA PHE A 39 -19.31 12.74 18.94
C PHE A 39 -19.11 12.05 20.29
N PRO A 40 -19.90 12.41 21.34
CA PRO A 40 -19.75 11.83 22.67
C PRO A 40 -20.06 10.32 22.71
N ASN A 41 -20.81 9.82 21.75
CA ASN A 41 -21.18 8.40 21.63
C ASN A 41 -20.36 7.64 20.59
N GLU A 42 -19.33 8.26 20.00
CA GLU A 42 -18.45 7.60 19.04
C GLU A 42 -17.63 6.53 19.78
N LYS A 43 -18.06 5.29 19.60
CA LYS A 43 -17.28 4.13 20.09
C LYS A 43 -16.06 3.97 19.18
N GLU A 44 -14.89 3.83 19.78
CA GLU A 44 -13.69 3.46 19.05
C GLU A 44 -13.95 2.10 18.40
N GLN A 45 -13.77 2.04 17.08
CA GLN A 45 -13.75 0.75 16.38
C GLN A 45 -12.45 0.05 16.77
N GLU A 46 -12.57 -1.08 17.42
CA GLU A 46 -11.41 -1.92 17.71
C GLU A 46 -10.80 -2.39 16.39
N ILE A 47 -9.60 -1.91 16.08
CA ILE A 47 -8.85 -2.34 14.91
C ILE A 47 -8.19 -3.67 15.26
N THR A 48 -8.83 -4.77 14.86
CA THR A 48 -8.33 -6.13 15.11
C THR A 48 -7.03 -6.41 14.36
N ASN A 49 -6.94 -5.96 13.10
CA ASN A 49 -5.76 -6.16 12.25
C ASN A 49 -5.25 -4.83 11.71
N PRO A 50 -4.31 -4.16 12.39
CA PRO A 50 -3.73 -2.91 11.88
C PRO A 50 -2.88 -3.19 10.65
N SER A 51 -2.97 -2.30 9.63
CA SER A 51 -2.12 -2.39 8.45
C SER A 51 -0.64 -2.22 8.84
N LYS A 52 0.23 -3.07 8.31
CA LYS A 52 1.69 -3.02 8.58
C LYS A 52 2.38 -1.86 7.86
N LEU A 53 1.83 -1.45 6.73
CA LEU A 53 2.39 -0.42 5.85
C LEU A 53 1.35 0.64 5.50
N PHE A 54 1.83 1.86 5.29
CA PHE A 54 1.05 2.99 4.80
C PHE A 54 1.62 3.49 3.48
N ARG A 55 0.76 3.73 2.51
CA ARG A 55 1.06 4.56 1.34
C ARG A 55 0.80 6.00 1.72
N VAL A 56 1.85 6.79 1.76
CA VAL A 56 1.77 8.22 2.12
C VAL A 56 1.99 9.04 0.86
N GLU A 57 1.03 9.89 0.54
CA GLU A 57 1.07 10.78 -0.61
C GLU A 57 1.04 12.23 -0.15
N ARG A 58 1.94 13.06 -0.68
CA ARG A 58 1.94 14.50 -0.42
C ARG A 58 0.91 15.18 -1.32
N ILE A 59 -0.03 15.91 -0.68
CA ILE A 59 -1.07 16.67 -1.38
C ILE A 59 -0.62 18.11 -1.63
N LYS A 60 -0.01 18.75 -0.63
CA LYS A 60 0.39 20.13 -0.70
C LYS A 60 1.87 20.29 -1.09
N PRO A 61 2.25 21.36 -1.79
CA PRO A 61 3.64 21.61 -2.14
C PRO A 61 4.48 21.87 -0.87
N VAL A 62 5.77 21.54 -0.95
CA VAL A 62 6.72 21.76 0.15
C VAL A 62 7.09 23.23 0.28
N LYS A 63 7.07 23.97 -0.86
CA LYS A 63 7.41 25.38 -0.92
C LYS A 63 6.47 26.19 -0.03
N GLY A 64 7.05 27.02 0.87
CA GLY A 64 6.29 27.83 1.82
C GLY A 64 5.91 27.10 3.11
N THR A 65 6.31 25.84 3.30
CA THR A 65 6.10 25.15 4.59
C THR A 65 7.24 25.45 5.57
N PRO A 66 6.94 25.54 6.89
CA PRO A 66 7.96 25.72 7.91
C PRO A 66 9.04 24.64 7.87
N TRP A 67 10.29 25.01 8.19
CA TRP A 67 11.47 24.16 8.10
C TRP A 67 11.35 22.83 8.85
N PHE A 68 10.68 22.82 9.99
CA PHE A 68 10.50 21.63 10.82
C PHE A 68 9.57 20.59 10.16
N TYR A 69 8.58 21.01 9.38
CA TYR A 69 7.77 20.09 8.57
C TYR A 69 8.57 19.55 7.35
N THR A 70 9.32 20.43 6.73
CA THR A 70 10.21 20.05 5.60
C THR A 70 11.24 19.01 6.04
N LYS A 71 11.79 19.14 7.26
CA LYS A 71 12.71 18.14 7.83
C LYS A 71 12.04 16.77 7.99
N ILE A 72 10.76 16.75 8.42
CA ILE A 72 10.00 15.49 8.55
C ILE A 72 9.71 14.89 7.18
N LEU A 73 9.30 15.69 6.21
CA LEU A 73 9.04 15.23 4.83
C LEU A 73 10.29 14.60 4.20
N ARG A 74 11.46 15.23 4.36
CA ARG A 74 12.76 14.69 3.92
C ARG A 74 13.08 13.35 4.58
N HIS A 75 12.86 13.26 5.90
CA HIS A 75 13.10 12.02 6.64
C HIS A 75 12.21 10.88 6.14
N LEU A 76 10.98 11.18 5.76
CA LEU A 76 10.03 10.21 5.18
C LEU A 76 10.24 10.00 3.66
N LYS A 77 11.20 10.70 3.04
CA LYS A 77 11.46 10.70 1.59
C LYS A 77 10.20 11.04 0.75
N ILE A 78 9.49 12.09 1.19
CA ILE A 78 8.28 12.61 0.53
C ILE A 78 8.48 14.11 0.29
N ASP A 79 9.65 14.50 -0.16
CA ASP A 79 10.04 15.87 -0.48
C ASP A 79 9.71 16.25 -1.94
N GLU A 80 10.46 17.18 -2.50
CA GLU A 80 10.19 17.69 -3.86
C GLU A 80 10.33 16.61 -4.92
N ASP A 81 11.27 15.68 -4.76
CA ASP A 81 11.58 14.64 -5.73
C ASP A 81 10.55 13.51 -5.74
N ALA A 82 10.10 13.09 -4.57
CA ALA A 82 9.15 11.99 -4.41
C ALA A 82 7.82 12.45 -3.80
N ARG A 83 6.74 12.29 -4.55
CA ARG A 83 5.39 12.63 -4.07
C ARG A 83 4.78 11.53 -3.20
N VAL A 84 5.12 10.29 -3.45
CA VAL A 84 4.54 9.10 -2.80
C VAL A 84 5.64 8.23 -2.23
N ASN A 85 5.46 7.75 -1.01
CA ASN A 85 6.34 6.77 -0.40
C ASN A 85 5.56 5.77 0.45
N ILE A 86 6.15 4.59 0.66
CA ILE A 86 5.62 3.55 1.54
C ILE A 86 6.37 3.62 2.87
N VAL A 87 5.61 3.72 3.95
CA VAL A 87 6.15 3.90 5.30
C VAL A 87 5.64 2.79 6.22
N LYS A 88 6.51 2.30 7.09
CA LYS A 88 6.14 1.27 8.08
C LYS A 88 5.26 1.86 9.17
N ASN A 89 4.26 1.10 9.60
CA ASN A 89 3.41 1.47 10.74
C ASN A 89 4.15 1.23 12.06
N THR A 90 4.90 2.23 12.50
CA THR A 90 5.60 2.24 13.79
C THR A 90 5.19 3.47 14.60
N PRO A 91 5.23 3.43 15.94
CA PRO A 91 4.83 4.58 16.76
C PRO A 91 5.61 5.86 16.41
N ASP A 92 6.92 5.75 16.12
CA ASP A 92 7.76 6.89 15.73
C ASP A 92 7.35 7.52 14.40
N THR A 93 7.05 6.67 13.41
CA THR A 93 6.56 7.16 12.10
C THR A 93 5.18 7.77 12.24
N ASN A 94 4.30 7.18 13.03
CA ASN A 94 2.96 7.70 13.27
C ASN A 94 3.00 9.07 13.96
N ALA A 95 3.91 9.26 14.93
CA ALA A 95 4.13 10.57 15.57
C ALA A 95 4.60 11.65 14.57
N LYS A 96 5.46 11.27 13.61
CA LYS A 96 5.91 12.17 12.53
C LYS A 96 4.77 12.47 11.55
N LEU A 97 4.03 11.44 11.11
CA LEU A 97 2.88 11.60 10.22
C LEU A 97 1.79 12.49 10.83
N TRP A 98 1.55 12.35 12.14
CA TRP A 98 0.59 13.19 12.84
C TRP A 98 0.94 14.67 12.77
N LYS A 99 2.23 15.03 12.88
CA LYS A 99 2.68 16.44 12.80
C LYS A 99 2.43 17.05 11.42
N ILE A 100 2.56 16.25 10.35
CA ILE A 100 2.43 16.70 8.96
C ILE A 100 1.09 16.30 8.30
N LYS A 101 0.12 15.81 9.06
CA LYS A 101 -1.16 15.30 8.55
C LYS A 101 -1.92 16.25 7.60
N HIS A 102 -1.71 17.54 7.75
CA HIS A 102 -2.33 18.60 6.93
C HIS A 102 -1.71 18.74 5.53
N LEU A 103 -0.56 18.14 5.29
CA LEU A 103 0.18 18.16 4.03
C LEU A 103 0.05 16.86 3.23
N ILE A 104 -0.35 15.76 3.88
CA ILE A 104 -0.28 14.42 3.35
C ILE A 104 -1.65 13.72 3.35
N LYS A 105 -1.78 12.74 2.47
CA LYS A 105 -2.85 11.72 2.47
C LYS A 105 -2.22 10.38 2.87
N ILE A 106 -2.80 9.72 3.84
CA ILE A 106 -2.36 8.42 4.32
C ILE A 106 -3.39 7.38 3.87
N THR A 107 -2.95 6.36 3.17
CA THR A 107 -3.78 5.24 2.73
C THR A 107 -3.19 3.95 3.30
N PRO A 108 -3.94 3.17 4.09
CA PRO A 108 -3.45 1.89 4.59
C PRO A 108 -3.26 0.91 3.44
N ILE A 109 -2.19 0.11 3.51
CA ILE A 109 -1.94 -0.94 2.51
C ILE A 109 -2.57 -2.23 3.00
N THR A 110 -3.38 -2.83 2.14
CA THR A 110 -4.04 -4.10 2.36
C THR A 110 -3.54 -5.15 1.37
N PHE A 111 -3.42 -6.40 1.82
CA PHE A 111 -2.97 -7.54 1.03
C PHE A 111 -4.10 -8.56 0.89
N PRO A 112 -5.02 -8.39 -0.06
CA PRO A 112 -6.19 -9.26 -0.20
C PRO A 112 -5.83 -10.71 -0.53
N TYR A 113 -4.69 -10.94 -1.18
CA TYR A 113 -4.21 -12.27 -1.60
C TYR A 113 -3.00 -12.78 -0.80
N GLY A 114 -2.77 -12.20 0.37
CA GLY A 114 -1.59 -12.49 1.19
C GLY A 114 -0.43 -11.53 0.97
N GLU A 115 0.53 -11.60 1.87
CA GLU A 115 1.74 -10.75 1.81
C GLU A 115 2.67 -11.24 0.71
N PRO A 116 3.32 -10.33 -0.05
CA PRO A 116 4.28 -10.71 -1.08
C PRO A 116 5.51 -11.36 -0.46
N THR A 117 6.03 -12.40 -1.12
CA THR A 117 7.27 -13.08 -0.77
C THR A 117 8.46 -12.44 -1.50
N ALA A 118 9.69 -12.89 -1.18
CA ALA A 118 10.89 -12.40 -1.87
C ALA A 118 10.89 -12.72 -3.38
N GLU A 119 10.20 -13.77 -3.80
CA GLU A 119 10.07 -14.17 -5.21
C GLU A 119 9.13 -13.25 -6.00
N ASP A 120 8.20 -12.60 -5.30
CA ASP A 120 7.16 -11.76 -5.91
C ASP A 120 7.61 -10.30 -6.13
N ILE A 121 8.89 -9.97 -5.92
CA ILE A 121 9.41 -8.59 -5.99
C ILE A 121 9.03 -7.90 -7.31
N ASN A 122 9.15 -8.61 -8.43
CA ASN A 122 8.85 -8.09 -9.76
C ASN A 122 7.38 -8.22 -10.16
N HIS A 123 6.56 -8.88 -9.34
CA HIS A 123 5.17 -9.23 -9.63
C HIS A 123 4.17 -8.55 -8.71
N THR A 124 4.57 -7.51 -7.99
CA THR A 124 3.72 -6.75 -7.08
C THR A 124 3.27 -5.44 -7.70
N ILE A 125 1.97 -5.17 -7.66
CA ILE A 125 1.38 -3.92 -8.13
C ILE A 125 0.61 -3.28 -6.98
N LEU A 126 1.03 -2.09 -6.56
CA LEU A 126 0.34 -1.28 -5.56
C LEU A 126 -0.60 -0.29 -6.25
N LYS A 127 -1.91 -0.43 -6.00
CA LYS A 127 -2.92 0.50 -6.48
C LYS A 127 -2.98 1.76 -5.62
N GLU A 128 -3.56 2.84 -6.15
CA GLU A 128 -3.73 4.11 -5.42
C GLU A 128 -4.64 4.00 -4.19
N ASN A 129 -5.60 3.09 -4.21
CA ASN A 129 -6.49 2.81 -3.09
C ASN A 129 -5.83 2.03 -1.94
N GLY A 130 -4.55 1.67 -2.05
CA GLY A 130 -3.80 0.94 -1.04
C GLY A 130 -3.86 -0.58 -1.17
N THR A 131 -4.56 -1.13 -2.16
CA THR A 131 -4.54 -2.58 -2.38
C THR A 131 -3.26 -3.01 -3.09
N CYS A 132 -2.53 -3.93 -2.50
CA CYS A 132 -1.36 -4.57 -3.10
C CYS A 132 -1.79 -5.89 -3.74
N LEU A 133 -1.60 -6.01 -5.03
CA LEU A 133 -1.88 -7.21 -5.80
C LEU A 133 -0.58 -7.92 -6.14
N VAL A 134 -0.54 -9.22 -5.91
CA VAL A 134 0.56 -10.07 -6.32
C VAL A 134 0.11 -10.82 -7.58
N THR A 135 0.73 -10.51 -8.71
CA THR A 135 0.49 -11.18 -9.99
C THR A 135 1.50 -12.31 -10.09
N LYS A 136 1.05 -13.55 -9.87
CA LYS A 136 1.93 -14.72 -10.05
C LYS A 136 2.21 -14.96 -11.52
N THR A 137 3.42 -15.37 -11.83
CA THR A 137 3.76 -15.89 -13.17
C THR A 137 2.93 -17.13 -13.47
N LEU A 138 2.34 -17.16 -14.66
CA LEU A 138 1.65 -18.36 -15.13
C LEU A 138 2.70 -19.47 -15.32
N GLN A 139 2.52 -20.56 -14.62
CA GLN A 139 3.32 -21.77 -14.82
C GLN A 139 2.58 -22.70 -15.79
N PRO A 140 3.30 -23.39 -16.67
CA PRO A 140 2.69 -24.35 -17.58
C PRO A 140 2.05 -25.49 -16.79
N HIS A 141 0.93 -26.00 -17.28
CA HIS A 141 0.23 -27.10 -16.64
C HIS A 141 1.14 -28.35 -16.61
N PRO A 142 1.22 -29.08 -15.49
CA PRO A 142 2.16 -30.21 -15.34
C PRO A 142 1.96 -31.32 -16.38
N GLU A 143 0.74 -31.51 -16.88
CA GLU A 143 0.46 -32.45 -17.96
C GLU A 143 1.07 -32.01 -19.31
N GLN A 144 1.08 -30.70 -19.58
CA GLN A 144 1.70 -30.14 -20.79
C GLN A 144 3.23 -30.32 -20.76
N VAL A 145 3.83 -30.10 -19.56
CA VAL A 145 5.28 -30.33 -19.39
C VAL A 145 5.65 -31.82 -19.66
N LYS A 146 4.87 -32.74 -19.07
CA LYS A 146 5.07 -34.18 -19.30
C LYS A 146 4.86 -34.56 -20.75
N ALA A 147 3.86 -33.99 -21.40
CA ALA A 147 3.62 -34.24 -22.82
C ALA A 147 4.76 -33.70 -23.71
N LEU A 148 5.35 -32.56 -23.35
CA LEU A 148 6.51 -31.99 -24.03
C LEU A 148 7.74 -32.89 -23.85
N GLU A 149 8.03 -33.33 -22.63
CA GLU A 149 9.13 -34.24 -22.33
C GLU A 149 8.98 -35.58 -23.06
N ALA A 150 7.77 -36.14 -23.09
CA ALA A 150 7.45 -37.35 -23.83
C ALA A 150 7.67 -37.16 -25.33
N PHE A 151 7.24 -36.02 -25.89
CA PHE A 151 7.46 -35.70 -27.30
C PHE A 151 8.95 -35.51 -27.63
N GLU A 152 9.71 -34.85 -26.77
CA GLU A 152 11.14 -34.65 -26.99
C GLU A 152 11.95 -35.94 -26.92
N SER A 153 11.54 -36.87 -26.05
CA SER A 153 12.18 -38.17 -25.89
C SER A 153 11.79 -39.20 -26.98
N ASP A 154 10.73 -38.92 -27.75
CA ASP A 154 10.27 -39.86 -28.79
C ASP A 154 11.25 -39.86 -29.99
N PRO A 155 11.87 -41.02 -30.32
CA PRO A 155 12.77 -41.14 -31.46
C PRO A 155 12.06 -40.98 -32.83
N LYS A 156 10.73 -41.09 -32.84
CA LYS A 156 9.90 -40.93 -34.06
C LYS A 156 9.21 -39.58 -34.15
N LYS A 157 9.67 -38.60 -33.37
CA LYS A 157 9.05 -37.25 -33.33
C LYS A 157 9.04 -36.61 -34.72
N MET A 158 7.89 -36.05 -35.06
CA MET A 158 7.68 -35.31 -36.30
C MET A 158 7.98 -33.83 -36.12
N ASP A 159 9.26 -33.49 -36.06
CA ASP A 159 9.71 -32.11 -35.99
C ASP A 159 9.49 -31.34 -37.29
N SER A 160 9.42 -30.02 -37.22
CA SER A 160 9.33 -29.15 -38.40
C SER A 160 10.49 -29.39 -39.40
N THR A 161 11.66 -29.73 -38.87
CA THR A 161 12.85 -30.06 -39.68
C THR A 161 12.70 -31.37 -40.45
N THR A 162 12.12 -32.40 -39.82
CA THR A 162 11.85 -33.70 -40.43
C THR A 162 10.78 -33.55 -41.50
N ILE A 163 9.70 -32.86 -41.21
CA ILE A 163 8.62 -32.60 -42.18
C ILE A 163 9.14 -31.81 -43.40
N LYS A 164 9.94 -30.77 -43.15
CA LYS A 164 10.55 -29.98 -44.24
C LYS A 164 11.50 -30.82 -45.10
N LYS A 165 12.32 -31.66 -44.48
CA LYS A 165 13.22 -32.58 -45.21
C LYS A 165 12.45 -33.60 -46.06
N ASP A 166 11.40 -34.19 -45.52
CA ASP A 166 10.56 -35.13 -46.23
C ASP A 166 9.80 -34.46 -47.38
N SER A 167 9.20 -33.32 -47.14
CA SER A 167 8.53 -32.55 -48.20
C SER A 167 9.48 -32.13 -49.31
N ARG A 168 10.69 -31.69 -48.98
CA ARG A 168 11.71 -31.32 -49.96
C ARG A 168 12.18 -32.52 -50.76
N ARG A 169 12.40 -33.66 -50.11
CA ARG A 169 12.77 -34.91 -50.79
C ARG A 169 11.70 -35.35 -51.79
N LYS A 170 10.42 -35.30 -51.41
CA LYS A 170 9.28 -35.63 -52.28
C LYS A 170 9.12 -34.66 -53.44
N TRP A 171 9.53 -33.42 -53.27
CA TRP A 171 9.51 -32.42 -54.34
C TRP A 171 10.65 -32.52 -55.30
N ASP A 172 11.88 -32.77 -54.81
CA ASP A 172 13.10 -32.82 -55.61
C ASP A 172 13.23 -34.10 -56.52
N VAL A 173 12.42 -35.12 -56.23
CA VAL A 173 12.44 -36.35 -56.96
C VAL A 173 11.06 -36.66 -57.55
N PRO A 174 10.65 -35.93 -58.62
CA PRO A 174 9.31 -36.10 -59.19
C PRO A 174 9.12 -37.45 -59.92
N PHE A 175 10.20 -38.09 -60.39
CA PHE A 175 10.17 -39.38 -61.02
C PHE A 175 11.07 -40.46 -60.39
N GLY A 176 11.79 -40.07 -59.38
CA GLY A 176 12.63 -40.99 -58.65
C GLY A 176 11.80 -41.85 -57.75
N GLY A 177 11.56 -43.02 -58.11
CA GLY A 177 10.81 -43.98 -57.37
C GLY A 177 10.99 -43.81 -55.87
N GLY A 178 9.87 -43.77 -55.19
CA GLY A 178 9.87 -43.62 -53.73
C GLY A 178 10.76 -44.67 -53.11
N PHE A 179 11.52 -44.23 -52.19
CA PHE A 179 12.28 -45.05 -51.28
C PHE A 179 11.75 -44.91 -49.90
#